data_f9683dbd28b642298365a27ed33636d2
#
_entry.id   f9683dbd28b642298365a27ed33636d2
#
_cell.length_a   1.000
_cell.length_b   1.000
_cell.length_c   1.000
_cell.angle_alpha   90.00
_cell.angle_beta   90.00
_cell.angle_gamma   90.00
#
_symmetry.space_group_name_H-M   'P 1'
#
loop_
_entity.id
_entity.type
_entity.pdbx_description
1 polymer ?
#
loop_
_entity_poly.entity_id
_entity_poly.type
_entity_poly.pdbx_seq_one_letter_code
_entity_poly.pdbx_strand_id
1 'polypeptide(L)'
;MSGGRGSSSGNPADQSEAAEPNQSSSSSSSSSSSRGRRTADRQQVDIQPASEEDVDLAEVLAYLLRRGQVRLVHGSGATGLQLVQSYSDSDEDSDGAWEGRLGDRYNPPVDTQPDTQEVDQSEIRTQILLATGCSTLKAQHSFTHMLTEVRPQTSQTQSTNAIYLSNDIDPCSFRSFLPNYVSHKDTYQQKAFCGVYSEDGNMFLSACQDQNIRLYDTTKGRFHLRQTVKARDVGWSVLDVCFTPDAQNVLYSSWSDYIHLCSIDGDSETHTALDLNPDERRFCVFSLAASTDGNEILGGANDGCLYVFDLEQNKRTLKIDAHEDDVNAVAFADSSSQLLFSGSDDALCKVWDRRTLREDRPQPVGQLAGHRDGITFIHSKGDARYLISNSKDQSIKLWDVRKFSPKEGLAASRLAVTQQNWDYRWQQVPQRALKRHKLTGDTSVMTYRGHGVLHTLVRCRFSPEFSTGQRFIYSGCSTGKIIIYDVLTGGVVSRLSGHDACVRDVSWHPYEDNIVSSSWDGAVRMWEHRQTHPLEEERERERDCQREKDL
;
A
#
# COMPACT_ATOMS: atom_id res chain seq x y z
N MET A 1 65.18 5.10 -23.69
CA MET A 1 65.41 5.65 -25.05
C MET A 1 64.21 6.45 -25.36
N SER A 2 64.34 7.72 -25.11
CA SER A 2 64.52 8.88 -25.99
C SER A 2 63.21 9.18 -26.68
N GLY A 3 62.56 10.25 -26.42
CA GLY A 3 62.85 11.69 -26.47
C GLY A 3 61.79 12.26 -27.41
N GLY A 4 61.20 13.35 -27.26
CA GLY A 4 61.38 14.62 -26.79
C GLY A 4 60.45 15.60 -27.47
N ARG A 5 59.88 16.52 -26.74
CA ARG A 5 59.88 18.01 -26.92
C ARG A 5 59.35 18.55 -28.25
N GLY A 6 58.53 19.60 -28.26
CA GLY A 6 58.44 20.87 -27.64
C GLY A 6 57.26 21.64 -28.25
N SER A 7 56.55 22.46 -27.45
CA SER A 7 56.67 23.90 -27.29
C SER A 7 56.34 24.70 -28.58
N SER A 8 55.52 25.70 -28.63
CA SER A 8 55.27 26.86 -27.79
C SER A 8 54.24 27.77 -28.46
N SER A 9 53.45 28.41 -27.60
CA SER A 9 53.26 29.87 -27.46
C SER A 9 52.42 30.60 -28.50
N GLY A 10 51.45 31.33 -28.02
CA GLY A 10 51.35 32.76 -28.00
C GLY A 10 49.92 33.31 -27.93
N ASN A 11 49.61 33.91 -26.80
CA ASN A 11 48.68 35.01 -26.63
C ASN A 11 49.36 36.29 -27.16
N PRO A 12 48.74 37.49 -27.31
CA PRO A 12 47.80 38.13 -26.39
C PRO A 12 46.73 39.08 -26.99
N ALA A 13 45.76 39.46 -26.14
CA ALA A 13 45.18 40.80 -25.80
C ALA A 13 44.74 41.73 -26.97
N ASP A 14 43.61 42.45 -26.86
CA ASP A 14 43.33 43.58 -25.97
C ASP A 14 41.91 44.12 -26.21
N GLN A 15 41.23 44.55 -25.14
CA GLN A 15 40.53 45.82 -24.84
C GLN A 15 39.51 46.34 -25.87
N SER A 16 38.37 46.91 -25.59
CA SER A 16 37.90 47.78 -24.52
C SER A 16 36.45 48.21 -24.77
N GLU A 17 35.79 48.55 -23.66
CA GLU A 17 34.91 49.69 -23.31
C GLU A 17 33.48 49.72 -23.87
N ALA A 18 32.53 49.61 -22.99
CA ALA A 18 31.78 50.58 -22.19
C ALA A 18 30.77 51.45 -22.94
N ALA A 19 29.52 51.42 -22.56
CA ALA A 19 28.72 52.53 -22.03
C ALA A 19 27.21 52.32 -22.18
N GLU A 20 26.53 52.32 -21.04
CA GLU A 20 25.17 52.86 -20.86
C GLU A 20 25.21 54.38 -21.02
N PRO A 21 24.12 55.17 -21.01
CA PRO A 21 22.77 54.96 -20.46
C PRO A 21 21.62 55.75 -21.16
N ASN A 22 20.47 55.75 -20.44
CA ASN A 22 19.41 56.78 -20.34
C ASN A 22 18.17 56.70 -21.24
N GLN A 23 17.03 56.45 -20.55
CA GLN A 23 15.95 57.38 -20.11
C GLN A 23 15.14 58.10 -21.18
N SER A 24 13.87 57.97 -21.05
CA SER A 24 12.80 58.97 -20.86
C SER A 24 11.57 58.64 -21.69
N SER A 25 10.46 58.44 -21.03
CA SER A 25 9.41 59.36 -20.54
C SER A 25 8.30 59.68 -21.53
N SER A 26 7.08 59.53 -21.00
CA SER A 26 5.87 60.35 -21.18
C SER A 26 5.12 60.17 -22.51
N SER A 27 3.82 60.22 -22.56
CA SER A 27 2.72 60.77 -21.75
C SER A 27 1.41 60.56 -22.49
N SER A 28 0.36 60.37 -21.72
CA SER A 28 -0.96 61.02 -21.77
C SER A 28 -1.77 61.03 -23.09
N SER A 29 -3.05 60.76 -23.04
CA SER A 29 -4.18 61.58 -22.58
C SER A 29 -5.50 60.84 -22.92
N SER A 30 -6.40 60.66 -21.97
CA SER A 30 -7.56 61.46 -21.58
C SER A 30 -8.76 61.51 -22.57
N SER A 31 -9.89 61.12 -22.09
CA SER A 31 -11.16 61.86 -22.00
C SER A 31 -12.32 60.93 -21.61
N SER A 32 -12.88 61.01 -20.45
CA SER A 32 -13.96 61.86 -19.90
C SER A 32 -15.36 61.54 -20.45
N SER A 33 -16.23 61.10 -19.56
CA SER A 33 -17.46 61.79 -19.05
C SER A 33 -18.37 60.75 -18.41
N SER A 34 -18.77 60.83 -17.26
CA SER A 34 -19.54 61.66 -16.36
C SER A 34 -20.81 60.98 -15.87
N ARG A 35 -20.94 61.01 -14.55
CA ARG A 35 -22.16 61.13 -13.69
C ARG A 35 -22.98 59.87 -13.32
N GLY A 36 -23.01 59.69 -12.00
CA GLY A 36 -24.09 58.96 -11.29
C GLY A 36 -23.69 58.60 -9.86
N ARG A 37 -23.78 59.57 -8.95
CA ARG A 37 -23.66 59.40 -7.49
C ARG A 37 -24.82 58.59 -6.96
N ARG A 38 -24.59 57.50 -6.23
CA ARG A 38 -25.38 57.07 -5.08
C ARG A 38 -24.49 56.39 -4.05
N THR A 39 -24.50 56.98 -2.86
CA THR A 39 -24.00 56.48 -1.60
C THR A 39 -24.74 55.22 -1.18
N ALA A 40 -24.02 54.18 -0.81
CA ALA A 40 -24.52 53.13 0.08
C ALA A 40 -23.32 52.51 0.84
N ASP A 41 -23.56 52.30 2.09
CA ASP A 41 -22.71 51.87 3.19
C ASP A 41 -21.71 50.79 2.91
N ARG A 42 -20.47 50.99 3.39
CA ARG A 42 -19.49 49.98 3.66
C ARG A 42 -19.93 49.20 4.91
N GLN A 43 -20.56 48.05 4.76
CA GLN A 43 -20.49 46.99 5.76
C GLN A 43 -19.20 46.22 5.52
N GLN A 44 -18.31 46.32 6.47
CA GLN A 44 -17.14 45.51 6.63
C GLN A 44 -17.62 44.07 6.93
N VAL A 45 -17.53 43.17 5.98
CA VAL A 45 -17.75 41.75 6.20
C VAL A 45 -16.40 41.22 6.70
N ASP A 46 -16.34 40.92 7.98
CA ASP A 46 -15.29 40.11 8.57
C ASP A 46 -15.37 38.71 7.92
N ILE A 47 -14.39 38.42 7.08
CA ILE A 47 -14.19 37.07 6.56
C ILE A 47 -13.57 36.26 7.71
N GLN A 48 -14.40 35.49 8.40
CA GLN A 48 -13.91 34.41 9.25
C GLN A 48 -13.24 33.36 8.35
N PRO A 49 -12.11 32.76 8.78
CA PRO A 49 -11.52 31.66 8.03
C PRO A 49 -12.51 30.51 7.93
N ALA A 50 -12.69 29.98 6.71
CA ALA A 50 -13.48 28.81 6.43
C ALA A 50 -13.07 27.65 7.34
N SER A 51 -14.03 26.95 7.93
CA SER A 51 -13.78 25.80 8.79
C SER A 51 -13.20 24.66 7.94
N GLU A 52 -12.32 23.87 8.53
CA GLU A 52 -11.64 22.71 7.89
C GLU A 52 -12.60 21.69 7.25
N GLU A 53 -13.89 21.71 7.61
CA GLU A 53 -14.93 20.86 7.03
C GLU A 53 -15.34 21.24 5.58
N ASP A 54 -15.20 22.51 5.18
CA ASP A 54 -15.62 22.98 3.86
C ASP A 54 -14.64 22.61 2.73
N VAL A 55 -13.37 22.38 3.06
CA VAL A 55 -12.33 21.99 2.09
C VAL A 55 -12.51 20.52 1.66
N ASP A 56 -12.91 19.69 2.60
CA ASP A 56 -13.12 18.24 2.39
C ASP A 56 -14.32 17.96 1.46
N LEU A 57 -15.36 18.78 1.55
CA LEU A 57 -16.57 18.63 0.72
C LEU A 57 -16.29 18.96 -0.76
N ALA A 58 -15.46 19.96 -1.04
CA ALA A 58 -15.12 20.36 -2.39
C ALA A 58 -14.23 19.34 -3.10
N GLU A 59 -13.30 18.71 -2.39
CA GLU A 59 -12.45 17.64 -2.93
C GLU A 59 -13.23 16.36 -3.17
N VAL A 60 -14.10 15.97 -2.24
CA VAL A 60 -15.02 14.84 -2.41
C VAL A 60 -15.94 15.08 -3.61
N LEU A 61 -16.43 16.29 -3.77
CA LEU A 61 -17.28 16.66 -4.90
C LEU A 61 -16.53 16.64 -6.23
N ALA A 62 -15.29 17.13 -6.27
CA ALA A 62 -14.45 17.10 -7.45
C ALA A 62 -14.07 15.65 -7.85
N TYR A 63 -13.88 14.77 -6.88
CA TYR A 63 -13.64 13.34 -7.10
C TYR A 63 -14.89 12.65 -7.67
N LEU A 64 -16.08 12.92 -7.11
CA LEU A 64 -17.35 12.37 -7.57
C LEU A 64 -17.71 12.83 -8.98
N LEU A 65 -17.37 14.08 -9.33
CA LEU A 65 -17.52 14.63 -10.69
C LEU A 65 -16.58 13.97 -11.69
N ARG A 66 -15.32 13.70 -11.31
CA ARG A 66 -14.36 13.00 -12.16
C ARG A 66 -14.80 11.56 -12.47
N ARG A 67 -15.40 10.87 -11.51
CA ARG A 67 -15.91 9.50 -11.69
C ARG A 67 -17.30 9.43 -12.35
N GLY A 68 -17.86 10.56 -12.74
CA GLY A 68 -19.20 10.60 -13.37
C GLY A 68 -20.35 10.19 -12.44
N GLN A 69 -20.11 10.09 -11.15
CA GLN A 69 -21.11 9.75 -10.14
C GLN A 69 -22.02 10.94 -9.80
N VAL A 70 -21.59 12.14 -10.14
CA VAL A 70 -22.38 13.38 -10.02
C VAL A 70 -22.30 14.14 -11.34
N ARG A 71 -23.42 14.66 -11.82
CA ARG A 71 -23.48 15.53 -13.00
C ARG A 71 -23.97 16.92 -12.62
N LEU A 72 -23.32 17.92 -13.21
CA LEU A 72 -23.82 19.30 -13.17
C LEU A 72 -25.01 19.41 -14.13
N VAL A 73 -26.18 19.68 -13.60
CA VAL A 73 -27.39 19.92 -14.39
C VAL A 73 -27.66 21.41 -14.45
N HIS A 74 -27.63 21.98 -15.65
CA HIS A 74 -28.03 23.36 -15.90
C HIS A 74 -29.53 23.38 -16.23
N GLY A 75 -30.34 23.83 -15.29
CA GLY A 75 -31.74 24.17 -15.53
C GLY A 75 -31.90 25.68 -15.62
N SER A 76 -33.01 26.15 -16.20
CA SER A 76 -33.32 27.56 -16.40
C SER A 76 -33.42 28.28 -15.04
N GLY A 77 -32.29 28.77 -14.50
CA GLY A 77 -32.23 29.61 -13.31
C GLY A 77 -31.41 29.11 -12.12
N ALA A 78 -30.92 27.86 -12.11
CA ALA A 78 -30.03 27.35 -11.04
C ALA A 78 -29.16 26.22 -11.53
N THR A 79 -27.91 26.22 -11.07
CA THR A 79 -26.96 25.08 -11.27
C THR A 79 -27.14 24.12 -10.09
N GLY A 80 -27.55 22.88 -10.36
CA GLY A 80 -27.77 21.86 -9.34
C GLY A 80 -26.83 20.67 -9.58
N LEU A 81 -26.49 19.97 -8.49
CA LEU A 81 -25.76 18.70 -8.53
C LEU A 81 -26.80 17.57 -8.51
N GLN A 82 -26.71 16.66 -9.46
CA GLN A 82 -27.55 15.47 -9.51
C GLN A 82 -26.67 14.23 -9.39
N LEU A 83 -26.95 13.40 -8.38
CA LEU A 83 -26.38 12.06 -8.29
C LEU A 83 -26.86 11.23 -9.48
N VAL A 84 -25.92 10.63 -10.20
CA VAL A 84 -26.24 9.71 -11.29
C VAL A 84 -26.53 8.35 -10.66
N GLN A 85 -27.81 8.09 -10.38
CA GLN A 85 -28.28 6.73 -10.15
C GLN A 85 -28.39 6.04 -11.51
N SER A 86 -27.48 5.13 -11.78
CA SER A 86 -27.62 4.25 -12.95
C SER A 86 -28.68 3.22 -12.69
N TYR A 87 -29.88 3.48 -13.19
CA TYR A 87 -30.87 2.43 -13.38
C TYR A 87 -30.44 1.60 -14.60
N SER A 88 -30.08 0.37 -14.42
CA SER A 88 -30.06 -0.64 -15.48
C SER A 88 -31.02 -1.76 -15.10
N ASP A 89 -31.90 -1.99 -16.03
CA ASP A 89 -32.96 -2.98 -16.17
C ASP A 89 -32.90 -4.23 -15.30
N SER A 90 -34.09 -4.52 -14.77
CA SER A 90 -34.72 -5.82 -14.55
C SER A 90 -33.86 -6.93 -13.95
N ASP A 91 -33.83 -6.95 -12.63
CA ASP A 91 -34.11 -8.15 -11.86
C ASP A 91 -34.83 -7.70 -10.58
N GLU A 92 -36.09 -8.15 -10.44
CA GLU A 92 -36.93 -7.91 -9.28
C GLU A 92 -36.32 -8.61 -8.06
N ASP A 93 -35.53 -7.86 -7.29
CA ASP A 93 -35.26 -8.17 -5.90
C ASP A 93 -35.38 -6.88 -5.08
N SER A 94 -36.31 -6.93 -4.17
CA SER A 94 -36.79 -5.86 -3.30
C SER A 94 -35.67 -5.12 -2.57
N ASP A 95 -35.39 -3.87 -2.97
CA ASP A 95 -34.58 -2.92 -2.23
C ASP A 95 -35.30 -2.46 -0.97
N GLY A 96 -35.05 -3.12 0.14
CA GLY A 96 -35.37 -2.67 1.48
C GLY A 96 -34.38 -1.64 1.95
N ALA A 97 -34.87 -0.45 2.26
CA ALA A 97 -34.12 0.68 2.83
C ALA A 97 -33.20 0.24 3.98
N TRP A 98 -31.94 0.61 3.89
CA TRP A 98 -30.90 0.38 4.92
C TRP A 98 -31.03 1.38 6.07
N GLU A 99 -31.97 1.17 6.97
CA GLU A 99 -31.96 1.72 8.32
C GLU A 99 -31.60 0.59 9.30
N GLY A 100 -30.37 0.65 9.80
CA GLY A 100 -30.00 0.21 11.14
C GLY A 100 -30.38 -1.19 11.59
N ARG A 101 -29.77 -2.25 11.04
CA ARG A 101 -29.56 -3.49 11.81
C ARG A 101 -28.05 -3.80 11.86
N LEU A 102 -27.50 -3.64 13.04
CA LEU A 102 -26.21 -4.21 13.48
C LEU A 102 -26.28 -5.76 13.45
N GLY A 103 -26.51 -6.40 12.29
CA GLY A 103 -26.79 -7.83 12.27
C GLY A 103 -26.16 -8.62 11.14
N ASP A 104 -26.01 -8.07 9.96
CA ASP A 104 -25.39 -8.80 8.86
C ASP A 104 -23.95 -8.35 8.63
N ARG A 105 -23.02 -8.87 9.44
CA ARG A 105 -21.59 -8.73 9.16
C ARG A 105 -21.32 -9.46 7.85
N TYR A 106 -20.85 -8.71 6.85
CA TYR A 106 -20.34 -9.30 5.62
C TYR A 106 -19.36 -10.44 5.94
N ASN A 107 -19.65 -11.64 5.46
CA ASN A 107 -18.78 -12.80 5.61
C ASN A 107 -18.14 -13.12 4.24
N PRO A 108 -16.86 -12.81 4.04
CA PRO A 108 -16.21 -13.05 2.76
C PRO A 108 -16.24 -14.53 2.39
N PRO A 109 -16.67 -14.89 1.16
CA PRO A 109 -16.72 -16.27 0.73
C PRO A 109 -15.31 -16.85 0.61
N VAL A 110 -15.08 -17.96 1.30
CA VAL A 110 -13.83 -18.71 1.26
C VAL A 110 -13.83 -19.63 0.04
N ASP A 111 -12.70 -19.69 -0.65
CA ASP A 111 -12.49 -20.72 -1.66
C ASP A 111 -12.07 -22.04 -1.00
N THR A 112 -12.93 -23.04 -1.05
CA THR A 112 -12.66 -24.36 -0.46
C THR A 112 -11.89 -25.27 -1.39
N GLN A 113 -11.85 -24.97 -2.69
CA GLN A 113 -11.15 -25.74 -3.72
C GLN A 113 -10.42 -24.78 -4.67
N PRO A 114 -9.31 -24.15 -4.22
CA PRO A 114 -8.53 -23.29 -5.08
C PRO A 114 -7.94 -24.04 -6.28
N ASP A 115 -7.83 -23.36 -7.42
CA ASP A 115 -7.15 -23.91 -8.59
C ASP A 115 -5.64 -23.82 -8.42
N THR A 116 -4.97 -24.95 -8.16
CA THR A 116 -3.52 -25.03 -7.92
C THR A 116 -2.71 -25.42 -9.14
N GLN A 117 -3.32 -25.66 -10.30
CA GLN A 117 -2.64 -26.23 -11.48
C GLN A 117 -1.41 -25.40 -11.91
N GLU A 118 -1.55 -24.09 -11.97
CA GLU A 118 -0.43 -23.20 -12.37
C GLU A 118 0.67 -23.14 -11.29
N VAL A 119 0.31 -23.14 -10.00
CA VAL A 119 1.26 -23.18 -8.89
C VAL A 119 2.04 -24.47 -8.89
N ASP A 120 1.37 -25.61 -9.10
CA ASP A 120 1.99 -26.94 -9.10
C ASP A 120 3.07 -27.09 -10.18
N GLN A 121 2.91 -26.37 -11.30
CA GLN A 121 3.87 -26.34 -12.41
C GLN A 121 4.90 -25.19 -12.30
N SER A 122 4.72 -24.27 -11.35
CA SER A 122 5.54 -23.10 -11.21
C SER A 122 6.79 -23.35 -10.36
N GLU A 123 7.82 -22.56 -10.59
CA GLU A 123 9.06 -22.61 -9.83
C GLU A 123 8.90 -22.16 -8.37
N ILE A 124 7.89 -21.31 -8.08
CA ILE A 124 7.61 -20.88 -6.70
C ILE A 124 7.32 -22.07 -5.78
N ARG A 125 6.68 -23.14 -6.30
CA ARG A 125 6.50 -24.38 -5.53
C ARG A 125 7.84 -24.96 -5.09
N THR A 126 8.77 -25.09 -6.03
CA THR A 126 10.11 -25.64 -5.74
C THR A 126 10.87 -24.75 -4.77
N GLN A 127 10.83 -23.44 -4.95
CA GLN A 127 11.48 -22.47 -4.05
C GLN A 127 10.94 -22.61 -2.61
N ILE A 128 9.63 -22.60 -2.44
CA ILE A 128 8.99 -22.70 -1.11
C ILE A 128 9.26 -24.07 -0.47
N LEU A 129 9.17 -25.17 -1.23
CA LEU A 129 9.45 -26.50 -0.69
C LEU A 129 10.93 -26.67 -0.29
N LEU A 130 11.85 -26.06 -1.01
CA LEU A 130 13.27 -26.01 -0.62
C LEU A 130 13.48 -25.15 0.63
N ALA A 131 12.93 -23.96 0.66
CA ALA A 131 13.05 -23.02 1.79
C ALA A 131 12.45 -23.58 3.09
N THR A 132 11.37 -24.36 2.98
CA THR A 132 10.69 -24.96 4.14
C THR A 132 11.22 -26.36 4.50
N GLY A 133 12.21 -26.89 3.76
CA GLY A 133 12.73 -28.25 4.00
C GLY A 133 11.77 -29.39 3.63
N CYS A 134 10.64 -29.07 2.98
CA CYS A 134 9.62 -30.06 2.58
C CYS A 134 9.92 -30.71 1.21
N SER A 135 11.09 -30.47 0.61
CA SER A 135 11.48 -31.05 -0.66
C SER A 135 11.88 -32.52 -0.48
N THR A 136 11.36 -33.41 -1.35
CA THR A 136 11.82 -34.80 -1.46
C THR A 136 13.18 -34.94 -2.11
N LEU A 137 13.71 -33.86 -2.69
CA LEU A 137 15.08 -33.80 -3.17
C LEU A 137 15.98 -33.78 -1.94
N LYS A 138 16.83 -34.81 -1.80
CA LYS A 138 17.91 -34.86 -0.81
C LYS A 138 18.90 -33.73 -1.09
N ALA A 139 18.53 -32.50 -0.79
CA ALA A 139 19.46 -31.38 -0.74
C ALA A 139 20.31 -31.58 0.51
N GLN A 140 21.61 -31.79 0.32
CA GLN A 140 22.59 -32.03 1.40
C GLN A 140 22.73 -30.84 2.38
N HIS A 141 22.08 -29.71 2.09
CA HIS A 141 22.02 -28.53 2.95
C HIS A 141 20.63 -27.88 2.77
N SER A 142 19.73 -28.16 3.68
CA SER A 142 18.48 -27.38 3.81
C SER A 142 18.85 -25.96 4.27
N PHE A 143 18.25 -24.93 3.64
CA PHE A 143 18.44 -23.53 4.02
C PHE A 143 18.08 -23.29 5.50
N THR A 144 17.05 -23.96 6.01
CA THR A 144 16.68 -23.98 7.43
C THR A 144 17.76 -24.56 8.33
N HIS A 145 18.55 -25.53 7.88
CA HIS A 145 19.69 -26.06 8.62
C HIS A 145 20.85 -25.05 8.69
N MET A 146 21.12 -24.32 7.62
CA MET A 146 22.09 -23.23 7.63
C MET A 146 21.68 -22.09 8.57
N LEU A 147 20.41 -21.74 8.64
CA LEU A 147 19.90 -20.68 9.52
C LEU A 147 19.96 -21.07 11.01
N THR A 148 19.83 -22.36 11.36
CA THR A 148 20.00 -22.84 12.74
C THR A 148 21.46 -22.83 13.18
N GLU A 149 22.41 -22.96 12.25
CA GLU A 149 23.86 -22.87 12.56
C GLU A 149 24.35 -21.43 12.75
N VAL A 150 23.68 -20.45 12.14
CA VAL A 150 24.06 -19.02 12.22
C VAL A 150 23.43 -18.30 13.41
N ARG A 151 22.47 -18.90 14.10
CA ARG A 151 21.84 -18.30 15.29
C ARG A 151 22.87 -18.16 16.42
N PRO A 152 23.28 -16.95 16.83
CA PRO A 152 24.17 -16.80 17.97
C PRO A 152 23.50 -17.36 19.23
N GLN A 153 24.22 -18.20 19.95
CA GLN A 153 23.82 -18.72 21.27
C GLN A 153 23.73 -17.55 22.26
N THR A 154 22.64 -16.80 22.24
CA THR A 154 22.37 -15.82 23.26
C THR A 154 21.13 -16.22 24.04
N SER A 155 21.43 -16.53 25.31
CA SER A 155 20.53 -16.71 26.45
C SER A 155 19.78 -18.04 26.59
N GLN A 156 20.15 -18.64 27.70
CA GLN A 156 19.50 -19.73 28.42
C GLN A 156 17.99 -19.44 28.62
N THR A 157 17.15 -19.97 27.75
CA THR A 157 15.82 -20.43 28.12
C THR A 157 15.70 -21.86 27.63
N GLN A 158 15.81 -22.75 28.59
CA GLN A 158 15.61 -24.18 28.43
C GLN A 158 14.21 -24.42 27.91
N SER A 159 14.09 -25.18 26.85
CA SER A 159 13.09 -26.19 26.51
C SER A 159 12.49 -26.18 25.11
N THR A 160 12.70 -25.21 24.27
CA THR A 160 12.09 -25.23 22.92
C THR A 160 13.03 -25.58 21.77
N ASN A 161 14.33 -25.70 22.01
CA ASN A 161 15.35 -25.93 20.96
C ASN A 161 15.55 -27.41 20.56
N ALA A 162 14.85 -28.37 21.17
CA ALA A 162 15.05 -29.79 20.89
C ALA A 162 14.14 -30.34 19.76
N ILE A 163 13.15 -29.57 19.30
CA ILE A 163 12.14 -30.06 18.34
C ILE A 163 12.59 -29.89 16.88
N TYR A 164 13.58 -29.04 16.61
CA TYR A 164 14.04 -28.75 15.25
C TYR A 164 15.05 -29.74 14.67
N LEU A 165 15.45 -30.78 15.39
CA LEU A 165 16.51 -31.71 14.98
C LEU A 165 16.00 -33.09 14.55
N SER A 166 14.70 -33.35 14.49
CA SER A 166 14.18 -34.61 13.97
C SER A 166 13.90 -34.51 12.47
N ASN A 167 14.49 -35.39 11.68
CA ASN A 167 14.31 -35.53 10.22
C ASN A 167 12.88 -35.90 9.77
N ASP A 168 11.92 -35.88 10.68
CA ASP A 168 10.50 -36.22 10.45
C ASP A 168 9.59 -35.01 10.71
N ILE A 169 9.99 -33.80 10.23
CA ILE A 169 9.09 -32.64 10.33
C ILE A 169 7.98 -32.83 9.29
N ASP A 170 6.82 -33.23 9.77
CA ASP A 170 5.57 -33.22 9.04
C ASP A 170 5.35 -31.81 8.43
N PRO A 171 5.05 -31.70 7.12
CA PRO A 171 4.69 -30.43 6.48
C PRO A 171 3.60 -29.65 7.22
N CYS A 172 2.81 -30.31 8.07
CA CYS A 172 1.82 -29.71 8.97
C CYS A 172 2.45 -28.95 10.15
N SER A 173 3.73 -29.16 10.48
CA SER A 173 4.39 -28.59 11.65
C SER A 173 4.51 -27.06 11.57
N PHE A 174 4.68 -26.47 10.36
CA PHE A 174 4.73 -25.02 10.21
C PHE A 174 3.44 -24.30 10.62
N ARG A 175 2.30 -24.98 10.55
CA ARG A 175 1.02 -24.42 11.03
C ARG A 175 0.96 -24.30 12.55
N SER A 176 1.76 -25.07 13.27
CA SER A 176 1.76 -25.13 14.73
C SER A 176 2.39 -23.91 15.38
N PHE A 177 3.07 -23.06 14.61
CA PHE A 177 3.76 -21.87 15.12
C PHE A 177 3.15 -20.55 14.62
N LEU A 178 2.04 -20.61 13.89
CA LEU A 178 1.35 -19.40 13.46
C LEU A 178 0.82 -18.62 14.67
N PRO A 179 0.90 -17.29 14.67
CA PRO A 179 0.33 -16.47 15.72
C PRO A 179 -1.14 -16.81 15.96
N ASN A 180 -1.55 -16.88 17.23
CA ASN A 180 -2.92 -17.23 17.64
C ASN A 180 -3.44 -16.41 18.82
N TYR A 181 -2.61 -15.60 19.44
CA TYR A 181 -2.90 -14.89 20.68
C TYR A 181 -2.40 -13.45 20.61
N VAL A 182 -3.16 -12.50 21.18
CA VAL A 182 -2.77 -11.09 21.31
C VAL A 182 -1.89 -10.93 22.55
N SER A 183 -0.60 -10.66 22.36
CA SER A 183 0.34 -10.42 23.45
C SER A 183 0.32 -8.96 23.94
N HIS A 184 0.22 -8.01 23.00
CA HIS A 184 0.21 -6.59 23.30
C HIS A 184 -0.89 -5.88 22.50
N LYS A 185 -1.45 -4.83 23.12
CA LYS A 185 -2.44 -3.96 22.51
C LYS A 185 -2.16 -2.52 22.91
N ASP A 186 -2.08 -1.64 21.92
CA ASP A 186 -2.13 -0.20 22.13
C ASP A 186 -3.36 0.39 21.45
N THR A 187 -3.92 1.47 21.99
CA THR A 187 -5.19 2.04 21.50
C THR A 187 -5.03 3.53 21.28
N TYR A 188 -5.39 3.98 20.09
CA TYR A 188 -5.36 5.36 19.65
C TYR A 188 -6.77 5.96 19.67
N GLN A 189 -6.83 7.29 19.67
CA GLN A 189 -8.13 7.99 19.65
C GLN A 189 -8.84 7.91 18.29
N GLN A 190 -8.07 7.68 17.22
CA GLN A 190 -8.58 7.62 15.86
C GLN A 190 -8.06 6.38 15.13
N LYS A 191 -8.49 6.19 13.89
CA LYS A 191 -8.18 5.02 13.05
C LYS A 191 -6.67 4.86 12.82
N ALA A 192 -6.13 3.66 13.09
CA ALA A 192 -4.79 3.31 12.64
C ALA A 192 -4.82 2.94 11.15
N PHE A 193 -3.95 3.58 10.36
CA PHE A 193 -3.93 3.42 8.90
C PHE A 193 -2.89 2.43 8.43
N CYS A 194 -1.68 2.53 8.90
CA CYS A 194 -0.60 1.66 8.47
C CYS A 194 0.34 1.31 9.61
N GLY A 195 1.06 0.22 9.44
CA GLY A 195 2.08 -0.21 10.37
C GLY A 195 3.08 -1.13 9.70
N VAL A 196 4.37 -0.87 9.90
CA VAL A 196 5.46 -1.62 9.27
C VAL A 196 6.60 -1.83 10.25
N TYR A 197 7.19 -3.04 10.23
CA TYR A 197 8.45 -3.31 10.89
C TYR A 197 9.63 -2.73 10.11
N SER A 198 10.70 -2.36 10.81
CA SER A 198 12.01 -2.13 10.21
C SER A 198 12.59 -3.43 9.65
N GLU A 199 13.52 -3.35 8.69
CA GLU A 199 14.14 -4.54 8.06
C GLU A 199 14.88 -5.42 9.07
N ASP A 200 15.44 -4.83 10.12
CA ASP A 200 16.11 -5.53 11.22
C ASP A 200 15.14 -6.06 12.29
N GLY A 201 13.86 -5.69 12.22
CA GLY A 201 12.82 -6.09 13.17
C GLY A 201 12.91 -5.43 14.55
N ASN A 202 13.85 -4.51 14.77
CA ASN A 202 14.04 -3.88 16.08
C ASN A 202 13.02 -2.77 16.36
N MET A 203 12.37 -2.27 15.33
CA MET A 203 11.39 -1.18 15.44
C MET A 203 10.12 -1.48 14.66
N PHE A 204 9.01 -0.95 15.16
CA PHE A 204 7.72 -0.95 14.47
C PHE A 204 7.18 0.48 14.40
N LEU A 205 6.71 0.86 13.23
CA LEU A 205 6.16 2.17 12.93
C LEU A 205 4.67 2.06 12.71
N SER A 206 3.87 2.90 13.36
CA SER A 206 2.43 2.98 13.16
C SER A 206 1.99 4.42 12.89
N ALA A 207 1.17 4.60 11.86
CA ALA A 207 0.57 5.89 11.54
C ALA A 207 -0.95 5.86 11.76
N CYS A 208 -1.46 6.96 12.30
CA CYS A 208 -2.84 7.10 12.70
C CYS A 208 -3.45 8.38 12.10
N GLN A 209 -4.76 8.39 11.96
CA GLN A 209 -5.53 9.55 11.50
C GLN A 209 -5.43 10.75 12.46
N ASP A 210 -5.02 10.53 13.72
CA ASP A 210 -4.74 11.58 14.70
C ASP A 210 -3.49 12.40 14.39
N GLN A 211 -2.94 12.26 13.17
CA GLN A 211 -1.74 12.92 12.67
C GLN A 211 -0.45 12.56 13.44
N ASN A 212 -0.48 11.49 14.22
CA ASN A 212 0.70 11.01 14.93
C ASN A 212 1.25 9.74 14.28
N ILE A 213 2.57 9.70 14.21
CA ILE A 213 3.35 8.54 13.83
C ILE A 213 4.03 8.04 15.11
N ARG A 214 3.80 6.78 15.46
CA ARG A 214 4.31 6.18 16.70
C ARG A 214 5.36 5.14 16.38
N LEU A 215 6.50 5.27 17.04
CA LEU A 215 7.63 4.36 16.91
C LEU A 215 7.73 3.50 18.15
N TYR A 216 7.73 2.19 17.97
CA TYR A 216 7.83 1.19 19.02
C TYR A 216 9.17 0.48 18.96
N ASP A 217 9.78 0.23 20.13
CA ASP A 217 10.89 -0.71 20.30
C ASP A 217 10.31 -2.12 20.35
N THR A 218 10.74 -2.96 19.41
CA THR A 218 10.30 -4.35 19.28
C THR A 218 11.41 -5.34 19.61
N THR A 219 12.56 -4.87 20.10
CA THR A 219 13.68 -5.73 20.42
C THR A 219 13.32 -6.79 21.46
N LYS A 220 13.65 -8.06 21.20
CA LYS A 220 13.44 -9.21 22.11
C LYS A 220 11.98 -9.44 22.51
N GLY A 221 11.06 -9.32 21.55
CA GLY A 221 9.62 -9.53 21.80
C GLY A 221 8.96 -8.44 22.64
N ARG A 222 9.59 -7.27 22.77
CA ARG A 222 8.98 -6.11 23.40
C ARG A 222 8.02 -5.43 22.43
N PHE A 223 7.09 -4.67 22.96
CA PHE A 223 6.27 -3.75 22.19
C PHE A 223 6.09 -2.49 23.04
N HIS A 224 7.07 -1.61 23.00
CA HIS A 224 7.11 -0.44 23.86
C HIS A 224 7.22 0.85 23.04
N LEU A 225 6.30 1.78 23.30
CA LEU A 225 6.32 3.09 22.63
C LEU A 225 7.60 3.84 22.98
N ARG A 226 8.46 4.05 21.98
CA ARG A 226 9.71 4.80 22.10
C ARG A 226 9.49 6.29 21.89
N GLN A 227 8.73 6.66 20.83
CA GLN A 227 8.58 8.04 20.41
C GLN A 227 7.26 8.24 19.68
N THR A 228 6.74 9.45 19.77
CA THR A 228 5.60 9.91 18.97
C THR A 228 6.02 11.14 18.19
N VAL A 229 5.90 11.08 16.87
CA VAL A 229 6.21 12.16 15.93
C VAL A 229 4.90 12.73 15.43
N LYS A 230 4.70 14.04 15.53
CA LYS A 230 3.54 14.69 14.95
C LYS A 230 3.81 14.99 13.48
N ALA A 231 3.05 14.36 12.60
CA ALA A 231 3.17 14.55 11.15
C ALA A 231 2.80 15.98 10.74
N ARG A 232 3.44 16.48 9.68
CA ARG A 232 3.25 17.83 9.13
C ARG A 232 2.49 17.77 7.81
N ASP A 233 1.81 18.86 7.48
CA ASP A 233 1.05 19.03 6.22
C ASP A 233 0.08 17.87 5.94
N VAL A 234 -0.61 17.41 7.01
CA VAL A 234 -1.58 16.33 6.93
C VAL A 234 -2.95 16.92 6.62
N GLY A 235 -3.45 16.69 5.40
CA GLY A 235 -4.78 17.16 5.01
C GLY A 235 -5.89 16.35 5.72
N TRP A 236 -5.85 15.03 5.67
CA TRP A 236 -6.87 14.15 6.25
C TRP A 236 -6.28 13.04 7.13
N SER A 237 -5.26 12.34 6.65
CA SER A 237 -4.58 11.26 7.35
C SER A 237 -3.20 11.05 6.77
N VAL A 238 -2.30 10.45 7.54
CA VAL A 238 -1.08 9.84 7.01
C VAL A 238 -1.50 8.60 6.22
N LEU A 239 -1.15 8.55 4.94
CA LEU A 239 -1.61 7.52 4.01
C LEU A 239 -0.68 6.32 3.97
N ASP A 240 0.63 6.57 3.94
CA ASP A 240 1.65 5.54 3.95
C ASP A 240 2.89 5.96 4.73
N VAL A 241 3.60 4.96 5.26
CA VAL A 241 4.85 5.14 5.99
C VAL A 241 5.84 4.05 5.62
N CYS A 242 7.12 4.40 5.58
CA CYS A 242 8.20 3.41 5.50
C CYS A 242 9.43 3.89 6.26
N PHE A 243 10.30 2.97 6.63
CA PHE A 243 11.65 3.30 7.10
C PHE A 243 12.59 3.51 5.91
N THR A 244 13.62 4.33 6.11
CA THR A 244 14.81 4.22 5.26
C THR A 244 15.53 2.90 5.57
N PRO A 245 16.27 2.28 4.62
CA PRO A 245 16.91 0.97 4.84
C PRO A 245 17.87 0.94 6.03
N ASP A 246 18.50 2.08 6.32
CA ASP A 246 19.37 2.24 7.49
C ASP A 246 18.60 2.39 8.82
N ALA A 247 17.27 2.43 8.75
CA ALA A 247 16.37 2.65 9.87
C ALA A 247 16.67 3.92 10.70
N GLN A 248 17.32 4.93 10.08
CA GLN A 248 17.63 6.20 10.74
C GLN A 248 16.52 7.24 10.56
N ASN A 249 15.71 7.06 9.51
CA ASN A 249 14.67 8.01 9.18
C ASN A 249 13.34 7.31 8.90
N VAL A 250 12.27 8.06 9.06
CA VAL A 250 10.91 7.71 8.68
C VAL A 250 10.48 8.58 7.52
N LEU A 251 9.95 7.94 6.50
CA LEU A 251 9.28 8.58 5.38
C LEU A 251 7.77 8.41 5.55
N TYR A 252 7.02 9.46 5.29
CA TYR A 252 5.58 9.39 5.30
C TYR A 252 4.94 10.28 4.23
N SER A 253 3.80 9.84 3.73
CA SER A 253 2.93 10.60 2.85
C SER A 253 1.60 10.89 3.51
N SER A 254 0.97 11.95 3.07
CA SER A 254 -0.35 12.34 3.53
C SER A 254 -1.22 12.78 2.35
N TRP A 255 -2.34 13.42 2.64
CA TRP A 255 -3.20 14.02 1.63
C TRP A 255 -2.60 15.34 1.12
N SER A 256 -1.34 15.28 0.67
CA SER A 256 -0.56 16.39 0.13
C SER A 256 0.41 15.90 -0.93
N ASP A 257 0.96 16.81 -1.72
CA ASP A 257 1.96 16.59 -2.77
C ASP A 257 3.40 16.47 -2.25
N TYR A 258 3.58 16.53 -0.94
CA TYR A 258 4.87 16.35 -0.28
C TYR A 258 5.00 14.96 0.33
N ILE A 259 6.19 14.39 0.23
CA ILE A 259 6.66 13.32 1.10
C ILE A 259 7.53 13.97 2.19
N HIS A 260 7.36 13.55 3.42
CA HIS A 260 8.15 14.07 4.53
C HIS A 260 9.14 13.03 5.02
N LEU A 261 10.35 13.50 5.30
CA LEU A 261 11.42 12.75 5.94
C LEU A 261 11.65 13.29 7.35
N CYS A 262 11.65 12.40 8.34
CA CYS A 262 11.89 12.73 9.74
C CYS A 262 12.93 11.79 10.33
N SER A 263 13.93 12.35 11.05
CA SER A 263 14.96 11.54 11.73
C SER A 263 14.41 10.90 13.00
N ILE A 264 14.77 9.63 13.25
CA ILE A 264 14.36 8.87 14.42
C ILE A 264 15.13 9.28 15.68
N ASP A 265 16.44 9.47 15.56
CA ASP A 265 17.31 9.78 16.70
C ASP A 265 17.59 11.30 16.86
N GLY A 266 17.04 12.11 15.96
CA GLY A 266 17.18 13.56 15.96
C GLY A 266 16.04 14.29 16.67
N ASP A 267 15.92 15.56 16.33
CA ASP A 267 14.77 16.35 16.74
C ASP A 267 13.53 15.92 15.95
N SER A 268 12.57 15.34 16.65
CA SER A 268 11.31 14.86 16.07
C SER A 268 10.41 15.96 15.52
N GLU A 269 10.75 17.22 15.76
CA GLU A 269 10.06 18.37 15.20
C GLU A 269 10.66 18.82 13.87
N THR A 270 11.84 18.32 13.50
CA THR A 270 12.50 18.68 12.23
C THR A 270 12.10 17.71 11.14
N HIS A 271 11.30 18.20 10.20
CA HIS A 271 10.86 17.44 9.03
C HIS A 271 11.39 18.08 7.77
N THR A 272 11.93 17.29 6.87
CA THR A 272 12.28 17.72 5.52
C THR A 272 11.13 17.38 4.57
N ALA A 273 10.54 18.41 3.96
CA ALA A 273 9.51 18.22 2.94
C ALA A 273 10.18 18.01 1.58
N LEU A 274 9.85 16.92 0.93
CA LEU A 274 10.32 16.52 -0.39
C LEU A 274 9.25 16.90 -1.42
N ASP A 275 9.50 17.96 -2.19
CA ASP A 275 8.57 18.47 -3.19
C ASP A 275 8.61 17.61 -4.45
N LEU A 276 7.52 16.91 -4.72
CA LEU A 276 7.37 16.09 -5.92
C LEU A 276 6.80 16.86 -7.10
N ASN A 277 6.23 18.04 -6.87
CA ASN A 277 5.51 18.75 -7.91
C ASN A 277 5.74 20.27 -7.87
N PRO A 278 6.88 20.74 -8.37
CA PRO A 278 7.14 22.18 -8.46
C PRO A 278 6.18 22.93 -9.42
N ASP A 279 5.31 22.20 -10.17
CA ASP A 279 4.46 22.75 -11.25
C ASP A 279 2.98 22.96 -10.84
N GLU A 280 2.65 23.07 -9.56
CA GLU A 280 1.38 23.57 -8.98
C GLU A 280 0.12 22.68 -9.09
N ARG A 281 0.16 21.46 -9.57
CA ARG A 281 -1.00 20.54 -9.46
C ARG A 281 -0.95 19.77 -8.15
N ARG A 282 -1.95 19.94 -7.29
CA ARG A 282 -2.08 19.14 -6.07
C ARG A 282 -2.49 17.70 -6.39
N PHE A 283 -1.81 16.76 -5.79
CA PHE A 283 -2.10 15.33 -5.82
C PHE A 283 -1.74 14.72 -4.47
N CYS A 284 -2.08 13.46 -4.25
CA CYS A 284 -1.76 12.74 -3.02
C CYS A 284 -0.95 11.51 -3.34
N VAL A 285 0.04 11.20 -2.52
CA VAL A 285 0.83 9.97 -2.63
C VAL A 285 0.21 8.89 -1.75
N PHE A 286 -0.31 7.83 -2.38
CA PHE A 286 -1.02 6.76 -1.67
C PHE A 286 -0.12 5.64 -1.19
N SER A 287 1.02 5.45 -1.83
CA SER A 287 1.95 4.37 -1.50
C SER A 287 3.39 4.81 -1.68
N LEU A 288 4.25 4.41 -0.77
CA LEU A 288 5.68 4.72 -0.72
C LEU A 288 6.51 3.45 -0.70
N ALA A 289 7.67 3.51 -1.34
CA ALA A 289 8.72 2.51 -1.20
C ALA A 289 10.09 3.19 -1.25
N ALA A 290 10.97 2.85 -0.32
CA ALA A 290 12.38 3.26 -0.35
C ALA A 290 13.19 2.25 -1.16
N SER A 291 14.19 2.72 -1.91
CA SER A 291 15.15 1.86 -2.58
C SER A 291 16.09 1.20 -1.56
N THR A 292 16.63 0.05 -1.89
CA THR A 292 17.49 -0.72 -0.96
C THR A 292 18.79 0.01 -0.62
N ASP A 293 19.28 0.86 -1.52
CA ASP A 293 20.45 1.72 -1.27
C ASP A 293 20.12 2.98 -0.44
N GLY A 294 18.84 3.23 -0.17
CA GLY A 294 18.38 4.38 0.60
C GLY A 294 18.40 5.71 -0.13
N ASN A 295 18.79 5.74 -1.40
CA ASN A 295 18.98 6.99 -2.14
C ASN A 295 17.72 7.48 -2.83
N GLU A 296 16.77 6.61 -3.09
CA GLU A 296 15.58 6.96 -3.86
C GLU A 296 14.28 6.54 -3.19
N ILE A 297 13.26 7.32 -3.44
CA ILE A 297 11.89 7.08 -2.99
C ILE A 297 11.00 6.95 -4.21
N LEU A 298 10.21 5.88 -4.25
CA LEU A 298 9.17 5.65 -5.23
C LEU A 298 7.82 5.99 -4.60
N GLY A 299 7.05 6.84 -5.26
CA GLY A 299 5.69 7.21 -4.86
C GLY A 299 4.67 6.89 -5.95
N GLY A 300 3.52 6.38 -5.55
CA GLY A 300 2.34 6.21 -6.40
C GLY A 300 1.26 7.19 -5.99
N ALA A 301 0.71 7.94 -6.95
CA ALA A 301 -0.17 9.07 -6.68
C ALA A 301 -1.56 8.94 -7.34
N ASN A 302 -2.49 9.75 -6.84
CA ASN A 302 -3.88 9.76 -7.32
C ASN A 302 -4.09 10.49 -8.65
N ASP A 303 -3.03 10.99 -9.26
CA ASP A 303 -3.06 11.54 -10.62
C ASP A 303 -2.71 10.50 -11.70
N GLY A 304 -2.56 9.23 -11.31
CA GLY A 304 -2.17 8.14 -12.20
C GLY A 304 -0.67 8.05 -12.45
N CYS A 305 0.14 8.91 -11.81
CA CYS A 305 1.57 8.98 -12.02
C CYS A 305 2.37 8.21 -10.97
N LEU A 306 3.57 7.79 -11.39
CA LEU A 306 4.65 7.35 -10.52
C LEU A 306 5.68 8.47 -10.40
N TYR A 307 6.18 8.65 -9.21
CA TYR A 307 7.20 9.64 -8.89
C TYR A 307 8.43 8.97 -8.31
N VAL A 308 9.61 9.31 -8.80
CA VAL A 308 10.88 8.91 -8.20
C VAL A 308 11.60 10.16 -7.74
N PHE A 309 11.97 10.18 -6.47
CA PHE A 309 12.70 11.27 -5.84
C PHE A 309 14.07 10.78 -5.38
N ASP A 310 15.10 11.51 -5.72
CA ASP A 310 16.49 11.24 -5.35
C ASP A 310 16.84 12.11 -4.12
N LEU A 311 17.18 11.44 -3.02
CA LEU A 311 17.51 12.09 -1.74
C LEU A 311 18.86 12.79 -1.76
N GLU A 312 19.85 12.28 -2.51
CA GLU A 312 21.15 12.94 -2.62
C GLU A 312 21.06 14.24 -3.41
N GLN A 313 20.33 14.21 -4.54
CA GLN A 313 20.12 15.39 -5.37
C GLN A 313 19.01 16.30 -4.84
N ASN A 314 18.26 15.82 -3.86
CA ASN A 314 17.08 16.51 -3.27
C ASN A 314 16.11 17.01 -4.35
N LYS A 315 15.78 16.16 -5.29
CA LYS A 315 14.85 16.49 -6.39
C LYS A 315 14.13 15.27 -6.95
N ARG A 316 12.95 15.52 -7.53
CA ARG A 316 12.28 14.55 -8.37
C ARG A 316 13.11 14.24 -9.63
N THR A 317 13.44 12.97 -9.83
CA THR A 317 14.19 12.49 -11.01
C THR A 317 13.29 11.98 -12.11
N LEU A 318 12.13 11.40 -11.77
CA LEU A 318 11.18 10.86 -12.75
C LEU A 318 9.74 11.17 -12.33
N LYS A 319 8.93 11.53 -13.34
CA LYS A 319 7.47 11.55 -13.29
C LYS A 319 6.95 10.72 -14.46
N ILE A 320 6.23 9.66 -14.18
CA ILE A 320 5.77 8.68 -15.17
C ILE A 320 4.25 8.69 -15.20
N ASP A 321 3.67 9.03 -16.32
CA ASP A 321 2.24 8.83 -16.59
C ASP A 321 1.99 7.32 -16.76
N ALA A 322 1.66 6.69 -15.64
CA ALA A 322 1.71 5.24 -15.53
C ALA A 322 0.36 4.56 -15.76
N HIS A 323 -0.73 5.12 -15.26
CA HIS A 323 -2.04 4.49 -15.23
C HIS A 323 -3.15 5.46 -15.65
N GLU A 324 -4.30 4.89 -16.00
CA GLU A 324 -5.50 5.66 -16.38
C GLU A 324 -6.29 6.17 -15.15
N ASP A 325 -5.97 5.65 -13.93
CA ASP A 325 -6.64 5.99 -12.66
C ASP A 325 -5.62 5.97 -11.51
N ASP A 326 -6.07 6.22 -10.27
CA ASP A 326 -5.27 6.33 -9.06
C ASP A 326 -4.24 5.19 -8.92
N VAL A 327 -2.98 5.50 -8.61
CA VAL A 327 -1.94 4.51 -8.29
C VAL A 327 -1.95 4.26 -6.79
N ASN A 328 -2.59 3.17 -6.38
CA ASN A 328 -2.79 2.82 -4.98
C ASN A 328 -1.60 2.08 -4.35
N ALA A 329 -0.73 1.49 -5.16
CA ALA A 329 0.35 0.64 -4.67
C ALA A 329 1.58 0.69 -5.56
N VAL A 330 2.74 0.76 -4.92
CA VAL A 330 4.04 0.67 -5.58
C VAL A 330 4.97 -0.23 -4.78
N ALA A 331 5.91 -0.88 -5.47
CA ALA A 331 6.96 -1.68 -4.83
C ALA A 331 8.18 -1.78 -5.75
N PHE A 332 9.36 -1.90 -5.16
CA PHE A 332 10.53 -2.40 -5.87
C PHE A 332 10.45 -3.92 -6.00
N ALA A 333 10.94 -4.46 -7.10
CA ALA A 333 10.86 -5.89 -7.39
C ALA A 333 11.83 -6.72 -6.57
N ASP A 334 13.02 -6.18 -6.33
CA ASP A 334 14.12 -6.80 -5.59
C ASP A 334 15.09 -5.75 -5.01
N SER A 335 16.13 -6.23 -4.38
CA SER A 335 17.19 -5.40 -3.80
C SER A 335 18.01 -4.60 -4.82
N SER A 336 17.91 -4.90 -6.12
CA SER A 336 18.59 -4.10 -7.15
C SER A 336 17.90 -2.76 -7.41
N SER A 337 16.65 -2.62 -7.00
CA SER A 337 15.78 -1.44 -7.21
C SER A 337 15.64 -1.02 -8.68
N GLN A 338 15.92 -1.93 -9.64
CA GLN A 338 15.86 -1.63 -11.07
C GLN A 338 14.48 -1.85 -11.68
N LEU A 339 13.73 -2.82 -11.15
CA LEU A 339 12.37 -3.09 -11.58
C LEU A 339 11.38 -2.55 -10.57
N LEU A 340 10.33 -1.89 -11.07
CA LEU A 340 9.25 -1.31 -10.28
C LEU A 340 7.94 -2.02 -10.60
N PHE A 341 7.10 -2.17 -9.60
CA PHE A 341 5.72 -2.63 -9.73
C PHE A 341 4.78 -1.52 -9.33
N SER A 342 3.71 -1.35 -10.10
CA SER A 342 2.63 -0.42 -9.78
C SER A 342 1.27 -1.09 -9.94
N GLY A 343 0.32 -0.72 -9.09
CA GLY A 343 -1.06 -1.19 -9.13
C GLY A 343 -2.04 -0.04 -8.96
N SER A 344 -3.08 -0.05 -9.78
CA SER A 344 -3.99 1.06 -9.90
C SER A 344 -5.46 0.64 -9.85
N ASP A 345 -6.31 1.63 -9.70
CA ASP A 345 -7.75 1.49 -9.82
C ASP A 345 -8.21 1.06 -11.23
N ASP A 346 -7.34 1.16 -12.24
CA ASP A 346 -7.56 0.58 -13.58
C ASP A 346 -7.52 -0.96 -13.61
N ALA A 347 -7.34 -1.62 -12.45
CA ALA A 347 -7.23 -3.07 -12.23
C ALA A 347 -6.01 -3.73 -12.88
N LEU A 348 -5.00 -2.96 -13.26
CA LEU A 348 -3.78 -3.47 -13.86
C LEU A 348 -2.60 -3.35 -12.89
N CYS A 349 -1.76 -4.41 -12.85
CA CYS A 349 -0.41 -4.29 -12.35
C CYS A 349 0.53 -4.06 -13.53
N LYS A 350 1.41 -3.08 -13.43
CA LYS A 350 2.41 -2.79 -14.47
C LYS A 350 3.80 -2.99 -13.92
N VAL A 351 4.69 -3.45 -14.79
CA VAL A 351 6.10 -3.69 -14.50
C VAL A 351 6.93 -2.72 -15.31
N TRP A 352 7.84 -2.03 -14.66
CA TRP A 352 8.68 -0.97 -15.24
C TRP A 352 10.15 -1.28 -15.01
N ASP A 353 10.98 -1.06 -16.04
CA ASP A 353 12.44 -1.16 -15.93
C ASP A 353 13.04 0.26 -15.97
N ARG A 354 13.59 0.69 -14.84
CA ARG A 354 14.17 2.03 -14.66
C ARG A 354 15.26 2.35 -15.68
N ARG A 355 16.01 1.35 -16.12
CA ARG A 355 17.10 1.51 -17.09
C ARG A 355 16.61 1.96 -18.47
N THR A 356 15.35 1.64 -18.79
CA THR A 356 14.71 1.97 -20.08
C THR A 356 13.59 2.99 -19.95
N LEU A 357 13.23 3.35 -18.71
CA LEU A 357 12.11 4.23 -18.42
C LEU A 357 12.44 5.69 -18.75
N ARG A 358 11.53 6.35 -19.46
CA ARG A 358 11.65 7.75 -19.90
C ARG A 358 10.34 8.48 -19.67
N GLU A 359 10.41 9.73 -19.22
CA GLU A 359 9.23 10.57 -18.98
C GLU A 359 8.48 10.92 -20.28
N ASP A 360 9.22 11.20 -21.35
CA ASP A 360 8.66 11.60 -22.65
C ASP A 360 7.87 10.47 -23.33
N ARG A 361 8.18 9.22 -23.00
CA ARG A 361 7.55 8.04 -23.59
C ARG A 361 7.53 6.88 -22.59
N PRO A 362 6.68 6.93 -21.56
CA PRO A 362 6.60 5.88 -20.58
C PRO A 362 6.03 4.59 -21.19
N GLN A 363 6.79 3.51 -21.08
CA GLN A 363 6.34 2.20 -21.54
C GLN A 363 6.65 1.15 -20.49
N PRO A 364 5.65 0.43 -19.96
CA PRO A 364 5.88 -0.71 -19.09
C PRO A 364 6.53 -1.85 -19.86
N VAL A 365 7.41 -2.60 -19.19
CA VAL A 365 7.98 -3.84 -19.72
C VAL A 365 6.89 -4.87 -19.95
N GLY A 366 5.88 -4.88 -19.09
CA GLY A 366 4.73 -5.74 -19.23
C GLY A 366 3.60 -5.34 -18.30
N GLN A 367 2.45 -5.96 -18.53
CA GLN A 367 1.23 -5.71 -17.77
C GLN A 367 0.60 -7.03 -17.35
N LEU A 368 0.01 -7.05 -16.15
CA LEU A 368 -0.66 -8.19 -15.56
C LEU A 368 -2.12 -7.82 -15.35
N ALA A 369 -3.01 -8.56 -15.99
CA ALA A 369 -4.43 -8.33 -16.00
C ALA A 369 -5.18 -9.61 -15.59
N GLY A 370 -6.25 -9.45 -14.83
CA GLY A 370 -7.05 -10.57 -14.33
C GLY A 370 -7.91 -10.19 -13.13
N HIS A 371 -7.61 -9.04 -12.49
CA HIS A 371 -8.52 -8.45 -11.52
C HIS A 371 -9.74 -7.84 -12.20
N ARG A 372 -10.86 -7.80 -11.47
CA ARG A 372 -12.15 -7.28 -11.96
C ARG A 372 -12.45 -5.88 -11.47
N ASP A 373 -11.64 -5.40 -10.53
CA ASP A 373 -11.79 -4.11 -9.87
C ASP A 373 -10.42 -3.57 -9.46
N GLY A 374 -10.34 -2.33 -9.01
CA GLY A 374 -9.12 -1.63 -8.67
C GLY A 374 -8.23 -2.39 -7.70
N ILE A 375 -6.92 -2.23 -7.88
CA ILE A 375 -5.90 -2.82 -7.02
C ILE A 375 -5.71 -1.92 -5.80
N THR A 376 -5.66 -2.52 -4.62
CA THR A 376 -5.49 -1.81 -3.35
C THR A 376 -4.08 -1.88 -2.80
N PHE A 377 -3.33 -2.95 -3.11
CA PHE A 377 -1.96 -3.11 -2.67
C PHE A 377 -1.18 -4.11 -3.53
N ILE A 378 0.13 -3.93 -3.60
CA ILE A 378 1.08 -4.85 -4.23
C ILE A 378 2.22 -5.13 -3.25
N HIS A 379 2.68 -6.39 -3.22
CA HIS A 379 3.87 -6.77 -2.48
C HIS A 379 4.75 -7.69 -3.33
N SER A 380 6.04 -7.36 -3.43
CA SER A 380 7.03 -8.21 -4.09
C SER A 380 7.45 -9.37 -3.19
N LYS A 381 7.76 -10.50 -3.81
CA LYS A 381 8.44 -11.60 -3.12
C LYS A 381 9.92 -11.28 -2.84
N GLY A 382 10.49 -10.25 -3.50
CA GLY A 382 11.90 -9.85 -3.38
C GLY A 382 12.85 -10.59 -4.32
N ASP A 383 12.34 -11.41 -5.25
CA ASP A 383 13.11 -12.21 -6.20
C ASP A 383 13.04 -11.70 -7.66
N ALA A 384 12.56 -10.48 -7.86
CA ALA A 384 12.31 -9.85 -9.15
C ALA A 384 11.37 -10.66 -10.08
N ARG A 385 10.67 -11.65 -9.54
CA ARG A 385 9.85 -12.56 -10.33
C ARG A 385 8.41 -12.69 -9.87
N TYR A 386 8.20 -12.88 -8.57
CA TYR A 386 6.86 -13.09 -8.06
C TYR A 386 6.38 -11.88 -7.28
N LEU A 387 5.12 -11.53 -7.51
CA LEU A 387 4.42 -10.51 -6.75
C LEU A 387 2.99 -10.95 -6.46
N ILE A 388 2.41 -10.37 -5.43
CA ILE A 388 0.99 -10.47 -5.13
C ILE A 388 0.33 -9.11 -5.24
N SER A 389 -0.92 -9.11 -5.67
CA SER A 389 -1.79 -7.92 -5.69
C SER A 389 -3.09 -8.20 -4.97
N ASN A 390 -3.55 -7.27 -4.16
CA ASN A 390 -4.88 -7.27 -3.55
C ASN A 390 -5.81 -6.36 -4.33
N SER A 391 -7.11 -6.68 -4.39
CA SER A 391 -8.06 -5.91 -5.18
C SER A 391 -9.42 -5.77 -4.49
N LYS A 392 -10.15 -4.74 -4.85
CA LYS A 392 -11.56 -4.50 -4.49
C LYS A 392 -12.49 -5.62 -4.95
N ASP A 393 -12.04 -6.49 -5.87
CA ASP A 393 -12.75 -7.70 -6.32
C ASP A 393 -12.73 -8.85 -5.27
N GLN A 394 -12.27 -8.57 -4.04
CA GLN A 394 -12.23 -9.49 -2.90
C GLN A 394 -11.26 -10.65 -3.13
N SER A 395 -10.19 -10.45 -3.87
CA SER A 395 -9.18 -11.49 -4.12
C SER A 395 -7.75 -10.95 -4.06
N ILE A 396 -6.83 -11.81 -3.64
CA ILE A 396 -5.41 -11.65 -3.86
C ILE A 396 -5.01 -12.53 -5.03
N LYS A 397 -4.17 -12.03 -5.92
CA LYS A 397 -3.61 -12.80 -7.03
C LYS A 397 -2.09 -12.86 -6.93
N LEU A 398 -1.55 -14.04 -7.21
CA LEU A 398 -0.11 -14.29 -7.35
C LEU A 398 0.25 -14.26 -8.83
N TRP A 399 1.33 -13.57 -9.16
CA TRP A 399 1.80 -13.35 -10.53
C TRP A 399 3.24 -13.78 -10.71
N ASP A 400 3.55 -14.30 -11.90
CA ASP A 400 4.92 -14.49 -12.41
C ASP A 400 5.18 -13.44 -13.49
N VAL A 401 6.13 -12.52 -13.28
CA VAL A 401 6.46 -11.43 -14.23
C VAL A 401 7.04 -11.95 -15.56
N ARG A 402 7.33 -13.23 -15.66
CA ARG A 402 7.70 -13.87 -16.93
C ARG A 402 6.49 -14.20 -17.82
N LYS A 403 5.27 -14.11 -17.27
CA LYS A 403 4.01 -14.43 -17.94
C LYS A 403 3.11 -13.19 -17.99
N PHE A 404 3.43 -12.22 -18.83
CA PHE A 404 2.58 -11.05 -19.02
C PHE A 404 1.25 -11.38 -19.68
N SER A 405 0.23 -10.60 -19.36
CA SER A 405 -1.10 -10.79 -19.92
C SER A 405 -1.18 -10.33 -21.37
N PRO A 406 -1.88 -11.07 -22.24
CA PRO A 406 -2.11 -10.70 -23.62
C PRO A 406 -3.08 -9.51 -23.72
N LYS A 407 -3.18 -8.90 -24.91
CA LYS A 407 -4.06 -7.74 -25.16
C LYS A 407 -5.54 -8.04 -24.85
N GLU A 408 -5.98 -9.25 -25.07
CA GLU A 408 -7.33 -9.73 -24.76
C GLU A 408 -7.60 -9.69 -23.23
N GLY A 409 -6.59 -10.03 -22.42
CA GLY A 409 -6.67 -9.96 -20.96
C GLY A 409 -6.77 -8.53 -20.46
N LEU A 410 -5.98 -7.61 -21.05
CA LEU A 410 -6.05 -6.18 -20.73
C LEU A 410 -7.44 -5.60 -21.07
N ALA A 411 -7.99 -5.94 -22.24
CA ALA A 411 -9.32 -5.51 -22.64
C ALA A 411 -10.41 -6.10 -21.71
N ALA A 412 -10.26 -7.36 -21.31
CA ALA A 412 -11.20 -8.02 -20.40
C ALA A 412 -11.22 -7.38 -19.00
N SER A 413 -10.05 -7.04 -18.44
CA SER A 413 -9.96 -6.34 -17.14
C SER A 413 -10.56 -4.93 -17.22
N ARG A 414 -10.22 -4.15 -18.25
CA ARG A 414 -10.81 -2.81 -18.47
C ARG A 414 -12.34 -2.88 -18.58
N LEU A 415 -12.87 -3.83 -19.35
CA LEU A 415 -14.30 -4.03 -19.45
C LEU A 415 -14.93 -4.41 -18.12
N ALA A 416 -14.26 -5.26 -17.34
CA ALA A 416 -14.75 -5.65 -16.02
C ALA A 416 -14.83 -4.46 -15.06
N VAL A 417 -13.82 -3.58 -15.05
CA VAL A 417 -13.80 -2.34 -14.25
C VAL A 417 -14.93 -1.40 -14.65
N THR A 418 -15.14 -1.16 -15.95
CA THR A 418 -16.22 -0.27 -16.42
C THR A 418 -17.61 -0.79 -16.08
N GLN A 419 -17.75 -2.09 -15.82
CA GLN A 419 -18.99 -2.72 -15.37
C GLN A 419 -19.19 -2.68 -13.84
N GLN A 420 -18.18 -2.24 -13.07
CA GLN A 420 -18.29 -2.09 -11.63
C GLN A 420 -18.97 -0.75 -11.30
N ASN A 421 -20.25 -0.82 -10.95
CA ASN A 421 -21.04 0.36 -10.59
C ASN A 421 -21.27 0.41 -9.06
N TRP A 422 -20.24 0.09 -8.28
CA TRP A 422 -20.34 0.10 -6.83
C TRP A 422 -19.12 0.78 -6.21
N ASP A 423 -19.32 1.37 -5.03
CA ASP A 423 -18.24 1.98 -4.26
C ASP A 423 -17.93 1.10 -3.03
N TYR A 424 -16.76 0.46 -3.04
CA TYR A 424 -16.30 -0.43 -1.97
C TYR A 424 -16.19 0.26 -0.60
N ARG A 425 -16.19 1.59 -0.56
CA ARG A 425 -16.10 2.37 0.68
C ARG A 425 -17.42 2.37 1.45
N TRP A 426 -18.55 2.32 0.74
CA TRP A 426 -19.86 2.55 1.32
C TRP A 426 -20.91 1.47 1.03
N GLN A 427 -20.73 0.70 -0.05
CA GLN A 427 -21.71 -0.27 -0.53
C GLN A 427 -21.34 -1.70 -0.18
N GLN A 428 -22.33 -2.57 -0.16
CA GLN A 428 -22.11 -4.02 -0.04
C GLN A 428 -21.46 -4.57 -1.30
N VAL A 429 -20.69 -5.66 -1.12
CA VAL A 429 -20.04 -6.35 -2.22
C VAL A 429 -21.08 -6.95 -3.16
N PRO A 430 -21.16 -6.53 -4.42
CA PRO A 430 -22.13 -7.09 -5.36
C PRO A 430 -21.74 -8.50 -5.76
N GLN A 431 -22.75 -9.35 -6.05
CA GLN A 431 -22.52 -10.74 -6.44
C GLN A 431 -21.59 -10.91 -7.66
N ARG A 432 -21.55 -9.92 -8.55
CA ARG A 432 -20.63 -9.92 -9.69
C ARG A 432 -19.16 -9.77 -9.32
N ALA A 433 -18.83 -9.10 -8.19
CA ALA A 433 -17.47 -9.03 -7.68
C ALA A 433 -17.01 -10.37 -7.08
N LEU A 434 -17.94 -11.21 -6.65
CA LEU A 434 -17.66 -12.52 -6.06
C LEU A 434 -17.53 -13.65 -7.10
N LYS A 435 -17.60 -13.34 -8.40
CA LYS A 435 -17.44 -14.35 -9.46
C LYS A 435 -16.06 -15.01 -9.40
N ARG A 436 -16.05 -16.34 -9.41
CA ARG A 436 -14.83 -17.16 -9.23
C ARG A 436 -14.07 -17.44 -10.52
N HIS A 437 -14.74 -17.37 -11.70
CA HIS A 437 -14.04 -17.71 -12.95
C HIS A 437 -12.94 -16.69 -13.27
N LYS A 438 -11.82 -17.18 -13.77
CA LYS A 438 -10.76 -16.34 -14.31
C LYS A 438 -11.30 -15.51 -15.49
N LEU A 439 -10.83 -14.28 -15.64
CA LEU A 439 -11.07 -13.48 -16.84
C LEU A 439 -10.32 -14.08 -18.03
N THR A 440 -10.83 -13.85 -19.23
CA THR A 440 -10.10 -14.22 -20.46
C THR A 440 -8.74 -13.54 -20.45
N GLY A 441 -7.66 -14.31 -20.64
CA GLY A 441 -6.29 -13.79 -20.64
C GLY A 441 -5.72 -13.47 -19.25
N ASP A 442 -6.37 -13.92 -18.17
CA ASP A 442 -5.85 -13.88 -16.81
C ASP A 442 -4.66 -14.83 -16.67
N THR A 443 -3.47 -14.29 -16.45
CA THR A 443 -2.20 -15.03 -16.31
C THR A 443 -1.77 -15.24 -14.86
N SER A 444 -2.66 -14.96 -13.90
CA SER A 444 -2.36 -15.21 -12.49
C SER A 444 -2.06 -16.68 -12.22
N VAL A 445 -0.99 -16.90 -11.45
CA VAL A 445 -0.54 -18.24 -11.03
C VAL A 445 -1.54 -18.82 -10.01
N MET A 446 -2.06 -17.98 -9.11
CA MET A 446 -3.00 -18.38 -8.06
C MET A 446 -3.93 -17.21 -7.72
N THR A 447 -5.14 -17.55 -7.25
CA THR A 447 -6.10 -16.59 -6.68
C THR A 447 -6.52 -17.04 -5.29
N TYR A 448 -6.40 -16.16 -4.29
CA TYR A 448 -6.76 -16.40 -2.89
C TYR A 448 -8.03 -15.62 -2.54
N ARG A 449 -8.98 -16.27 -1.86
CA ARG A 449 -10.25 -15.67 -1.44
C ARG A 449 -10.61 -16.08 -0.01
N GLY A 450 -11.22 -15.18 0.75
CA GLY A 450 -11.60 -15.43 2.15
C GLY A 450 -11.42 -14.23 3.07
N HIS A 451 -10.90 -13.11 2.53
CA HIS A 451 -10.84 -11.81 3.20
C HIS A 451 -11.77 -10.81 2.50
N GLY A 452 -12.16 -9.77 3.21
CA GLY A 452 -12.99 -8.69 2.68
C GLY A 452 -12.18 -7.42 2.44
N VAL A 453 -12.37 -6.80 1.28
CA VAL A 453 -11.76 -5.51 0.91
C VAL A 453 -12.87 -4.49 0.79
N LEU A 454 -13.19 -3.84 1.92
CA LEU A 454 -14.21 -2.80 2.03
C LEU A 454 -13.65 -1.62 2.84
N HIS A 455 -14.23 -0.47 2.63
CA HIS A 455 -13.99 0.79 3.35
C HIS A 455 -12.66 1.46 3.06
N THR A 456 -11.57 0.71 2.84
CA THR A 456 -10.22 1.26 2.65
C THR A 456 -9.35 0.35 1.80
N LEU A 457 -8.15 0.83 1.44
CA LEU A 457 -7.11 0.09 0.73
C LEU A 457 -6.46 -0.93 1.68
N VAL A 458 -7.08 -2.11 1.80
CA VAL A 458 -6.57 -3.23 2.61
C VAL A 458 -5.28 -3.76 1.99
N ARG A 459 -4.29 -4.05 2.82
CA ARG A 459 -2.95 -4.49 2.39
C ARG A 459 -2.75 -5.99 2.58
N CYS A 460 -1.93 -6.57 1.71
CA CYS A 460 -1.50 -7.97 1.77
C CYS A 460 0.02 -8.08 1.59
N ARG A 461 0.64 -9.08 2.21
CA ARG A 461 2.09 -9.31 2.08
C ARG A 461 2.44 -10.80 2.06
N PHE A 462 3.62 -11.14 1.53
CA PHE A 462 4.26 -12.43 1.76
C PHE A 462 4.79 -12.49 3.18
N SER A 463 4.71 -13.63 3.81
CA SER A 463 5.37 -13.89 5.09
C SER A 463 6.90 -13.84 4.94
N PRO A 464 7.65 -13.59 6.02
CA PRO A 464 9.10 -13.43 5.97
C PRO A 464 9.81 -14.69 5.46
N GLU A 465 10.88 -14.49 4.71
CA GLU A 465 11.71 -15.59 4.21
C GLU A 465 12.39 -16.34 5.35
N PHE A 466 12.93 -15.60 6.32
CA PHE A 466 13.71 -16.17 7.42
C PHE A 466 12.89 -17.14 8.30
N SER A 467 11.71 -16.74 8.74
CA SER A 467 10.91 -17.53 9.68
C SER A 467 10.01 -18.55 9.01
N THR A 468 9.55 -18.30 7.77
CA THR A 468 8.50 -19.10 7.12
C THR A 468 8.86 -19.63 5.74
N GLY A 469 10.02 -19.25 5.18
CA GLY A 469 10.37 -19.55 3.78
C GLY A 469 9.40 -18.96 2.77
N GLN A 470 8.71 -17.86 3.11
CA GLN A 470 7.65 -17.21 2.32
C GLN A 470 6.51 -18.17 1.94
N ARG A 471 6.23 -19.14 2.83
CA ARG A 471 5.17 -20.14 2.65
C ARG A 471 3.78 -19.53 2.68
N PHE A 472 3.59 -18.41 3.38
CA PHE A 472 2.29 -17.82 3.61
C PHE A 472 2.14 -16.46 2.93
N ILE A 473 0.88 -16.14 2.62
CA ILE A 473 0.41 -14.79 2.29
C ILE A 473 -0.58 -14.41 3.37
N TYR A 474 -0.53 -13.17 3.83
CA TYR A 474 -1.45 -12.68 4.84
C TYR A 474 -2.04 -11.34 4.44
N SER A 475 -3.23 -11.05 4.92
CA SER A 475 -3.97 -9.83 4.62
C SER A 475 -4.82 -9.39 5.79
N GLY A 476 -5.00 -8.07 5.93
CA GLY A 476 -6.09 -7.53 6.70
C GLY A 476 -7.45 -7.89 6.09
N CYS A 477 -8.51 -7.62 6.84
CA CYS A 477 -9.88 -7.90 6.42
C CYS A 477 -10.82 -6.82 6.96
N SER A 478 -11.80 -6.42 6.15
CA SER A 478 -12.83 -5.46 6.54
C SER A 478 -13.68 -5.91 7.75
N THR A 479 -13.67 -7.22 8.04
CA THR A 479 -14.43 -7.82 9.15
C THR A 479 -13.67 -7.87 10.49
N GLY A 480 -12.54 -7.16 10.61
CA GLY A 480 -11.75 -7.13 11.86
C GLY A 480 -10.86 -8.36 12.05
N LYS A 481 -10.56 -9.10 10.99
CA LYS A 481 -9.75 -10.31 11.05
C LYS A 481 -8.44 -10.14 10.28
N ILE A 482 -7.42 -10.93 10.63
CA ILE A 482 -6.25 -11.18 9.79
C ILE A 482 -6.44 -12.56 9.18
N ILE A 483 -6.27 -12.67 7.87
CA ILE A 483 -6.41 -13.93 7.15
C ILE A 483 -5.04 -14.35 6.63
N ILE A 484 -4.63 -15.57 6.97
CA ILE A 484 -3.36 -16.15 6.52
C ILE A 484 -3.67 -17.31 5.57
N TYR A 485 -3.06 -17.28 4.39
CA TYR A 485 -3.21 -18.29 3.33
C TYR A 485 -1.91 -19.05 3.13
N ASP A 486 -1.99 -20.31 2.79
CA ASP A 486 -0.87 -21.10 2.28
C ASP A 486 -0.70 -20.82 0.77
N VAL A 487 0.50 -20.39 0.37
CA VAL A 487 0.81 -20.03 -1.03
C VAL A 487 0.56 -21.21 -1.98
N LEU A 488 0.93 -22.43 -1.56
CA LEU A 488 0.90 -23.61 -2.44
C LEU A 488 -0.49 -24.21 -2.58
N THR A 489 -1.29 -24.16 -1.51
CA THR A 489 -2.62 -24.78 -1.52
C THR A 489 -3.75 -23.77 -1.78
N GLY A 490 -3.47 -22.46 -1.65
CA GLY A 490 -4.48 -21.42 -1.75
C GLY A 490 -5.48 -21.38 -0.60
N GLY A 491 -5.42 -22.34 0.31
CA GLY A 491 -6.33 -22.45 1.44
C GLY A 491 -6.02 -21.48 2.58
N VAL A 492 -7.06 -21.09 3.32
CA VAL A 492 -6.90 -20.33 4.56
C VAL A 492 -6.35 -21.25 5.65
N VAL A 493 -5.22 -20.90 6.24
CA VAL A 493 -4.56 -21.68 7.30
C VAL A 493 -4.82 -21.12 8.70
N SER A 494 -5.03 -19.81 8.81
CA SER A 494 -5.34 -19.17 10.08
C SER A 494 -6.23 -17.93 9.90
N ARG A 495 -7.05 -17.67 10.91
CA ARG A 495 -7.86 -16.45 11.05
C ARG A 495 -7.68 -15.90 12.45
N LEU A 496 -7.02 -14.74 12.57
CA LEU A 496 -6.83 -14.07 13.84
C LEU A 496 -7.98 -13.08 14.03
N SER A 497 -8.83 -13.34 15.00
CA SER A 497 -10.01 -12.53 15.30
C SER A 497 -9.78 -11.73 16.58
N GLY A 498 -10.17 -10.45 16.60
CA GLY A 498 -10.02 -9.62 17.80
C GLY A 498 -10.26 -8.14 17.59
N HIS A 499 -10.12 -7.63 16.35
CA HIS A 499 -10.46 -6.24 16.03
C HIS A 499 -11.97 -6.08 15.81
N ASP A 500 -12.49 -4.92 16.18
CA ASP A 500 -13.91 -4.58 16.06
C ASP A 500 -14.25 -3.85 14.75
N ALA A 501 -13.23 -3.39 14.01
CA ALA A 501 -13.38 -2.72 12.71
C ALA A 501 -12.34 -3.24 11.71
N CYS A 502 -12.34 -2.68 10.51
CA CYS A 502 -11.47 -3.08 9.41
C CYS A 502 -9.99 -3.10 9.83
N VAL A 503 -9.31 -4.22 9.63
CA VAL A 503 -7.85 -4.32 9.70
C VAL A 503 -7.30 -3.88 8.35
N ARG A 504 -6.70 -2.67 8.30
CA ARG A 504 -6.19 -2.10 7.06
C ARG A 504 -4.81 -2.63 6.72
N ASP A 505 -3.93 -2.71 7.70
CA ASP A 505 -2.53 -3.12 7.49
C ASP A 505 -2.10 -4.17 8.51
N VAL A 506 -1.22 -5.04 8.06
CA VAL A 506 -0.64 -6.12 8.85
C VAL A 506 0.82 -6.26 8.48
N SER A 507 1.70 -6.34 9.45
CA SER A 507 3.14 -6.52 9.24
C SER A 507 3.65 -7.68 10.10
N TRP A 508 4.32 -8.63 9.47
CA TRP A 508 4.96 -9.75 10.15
C TRP A 508 6.40 -9.38 10.46
N HIS A 509 6.85 -9.69 11.67
CA HIS A 509 8.23 -9.45 12.08
C HIS A 509 9.19 -10.26 11.18
N PRO A 510 10.27 -9.65 10.64
CA PRO A 510 11.14 -10.32 9.65
C PRO A 510 11.82 -11.58 10.20
N TYR A 511 12.06 -11.70 11.49
CA TYR A 511 12.82 -12.78 12.11
C TYR A 511 12.09 -13.56 13.20
N GLU A 512 11.07 -12.98 13.82
CA GLU A 512 10.33 -13.58 14.94
C GLU A 512 8.92 -13.99 14.51
N ASP A 513 8.29 -14.89 15.29
CA ASP A 513 6.96 -15.44 14.99
C ASP A 513 5.85 -14.53 15.55
N ASN A 514 5.94 -13.24 15.28
CA ASN A 514 4.93 -12.29 15.68
C ASN A 514 4.44 -11.42 14.51
N ILE A 515 3.20 -10.97 14.61
CA ILE A 515 2.53 -10.11 13.63
C ILE A 515 1.97 -8.90 14.36
N VAL A 516 2.10 -7.72 13.78
CA VAL A 516 1.39 -6.52 14.24
C VAL A 516 0.34 -6.11 13.22
N SER A 517 -0.86 -5.80 13.72
CA SER A 517 -2.00 -5.36 12.92
C SER A 517 -2.44 -3.96 13.30
N SER A 518 -2.81 -3.15 12.30
CA SER A 518 -3.33 -1.79 12.44
C SER A 518 -4.77 -1.73 11.95
N SER A 519 -5.69 -1.26 12.80
CA SER A 519 -7.12 -1.32 12.54
C SER A 519 -7.82 0.02 12.71
N TRP A 520 -8.93 0.15 12.03
CA TRP A 520 -9.82 1.30 12.13
C TRP A 520 -10.63 1.37 13.44
N ASP A 521 -10.53 0.35 14.31
CA ASP A 521 -10.98 0.43 15.71
C ASP A 521 -10.05 1.28 16.59
N GLY A 522 -9.01 1.88 16.00
CA GLY A 522 -8.01 2.66 16.70
C GLY A 522 -6.99 1.81 17.46
N ALA A 523 -6.99 0.49 17.29
CA ALA A 523 -6.06 -0.38 17.98
C ALA A 523 -4.95 -0.89 17.06
N VAL A 524 -3.76 -0.98 17.64
CA VAL A 524 -2.63 -1.75 17.11
C VAL A 524 -2.42 -2.95 18.03
N ARG A 525 -2.34 -4.15 17.46
CA ARG A 525 -2.22 -5.39 18.22
C ARG A 525 -1.05 -6.21 17.73
N MET A 526 -0.25 -6.72 18.66
CA MET A 526 0.80 -7.68 18.43
C MET A 526 0.27 -9.08 18.72
N TRP A 527 0.45 -9.97 17.78
CA TRP A 527 -0.01 -11.36 17.84
C TRP A 527 1.21 -12.27 17.87
N GLU A 528 1.18 -13.24 18.80
CA GLU A 528 2.23 -14.22 18.99
C GLU A 528 1.67 -15.63 19.00
N HIS A 529 2.55 -16.61 18.86
CA HIS A 529 2.18 -18.01 19.05
C HIS A 529 2.22 -18.37 20.53
N ARG A 530 1.11 -18.91 21.02
CA ARG A 530 1.03 -19.51 22.35
C ARG A 530 0.60 -20.96 22.24
N GLN A 531 1.39 -21.86 22.79
CA GLN A 531 0.95 -23.25 22.95
C GLN A 531 -0.24 -23.29 23.88
N THR A 532 -1.42 -23.56 23.32
CA THR A 532 -2.64 -23.80 24.11
C THR A 532 -2.68 -25.27 24.51
N HIS A 533 -2.97 -25.52 25.79
CA HIS A 533 -3.21 -26.90 26.23
C HIS A 533 -4.49 -27.40 25.54
N PRO A 534 -4.56 -28.68 25.06
CA PRO A 534 -5.71 -29.20 24.28
C PRO A 534 -7.08 -28.93 24.95
N LEU A 535 -7.13 -28.90 26.28
CA LEU A 535 -8.34 -28.59 27.06
C LEU A 535 -8.76 -27.11 27.00
N GLU A 536 -7.85 -26.20 26.69
CA GLU A 536 -8.15 -24.77 26.51
C GLU A 536 -8.66 -24.48 25.11
N GLU A 537 -8.12 -25.14 24.10
CA GLU A 537 -8.63 -25.07 22.72
C GLU A 537 -10.07 -25.55 22.59
N GLU A 538 -10.42 -26.62 23.32
CA GLU A 538 -11.78 -27.14 23.30
C GLU A 538 -12.76 -26.17 23.96
N ARG A 539 -12.37 -25.53 25.04
CA ARG A 539 -13.16 -24.48 25.72
C ARG A 539 -13.26 -23.17 24.91
N GLU A 540 -12.26 -22.83 24.12
CA GLU A 540 -12.30 -21.67 23.23
C GLU A 540 -13.20 -21.92 22.03
N ARG A 541 -13.11 -23.09 21.42
CA ARG A 541 -14.04 -23.52 20.34
C ARG A 541 -15.49 -23.57 20.82
N GLU A 542 -15.73 -24.04 22.04
CA GLU A 542 -17.08 -24.03 22.61
C GLU A 542 -17.59 -22.60 22.86
N ARG A 543 -16.74 -21.70 23.34
CA ARG A 543 -17.09 -20.28 23.54
C ARG A 543 -17.35 -19.55 22.21
N ASP A 544 -16.57 -19.80 21.18
CA ASP A 544 -16.76 -19.20 19.87
C ASP A 544 -18.02 -19.76 19.18
N CYS A 545 -18.27 -21.05 19.31
CA CYS A 545 -19.51 -21.68 18.81
C CYS A 545 -20.76 -21.18 19.57
N GLN A 546 -20.62 -20.85 20.85
CA GLN A 546 -21.71 -20.26 21.65
C GLN A 546 -21.96 -18.80 21.24
N ARG A 547 -20.89 -18.02 21.05
CA ARG A 547 -21.00 -16.63 20.55
C ARG A 547 -21.59 -16.54 19.14
N GLU A 548 -21.34 -17.53 18.27
CA GLU A 548 -21.95 -17.61 16.94
C GLU A 548 -23.43 -18.00 17.00
N LYS A 549 -23.88 -18.67 18.06
CA LYS A 549 -25.30 -19.02 18.27
C LYS A 549 -26.09 -17.92 18.97
N ASP A 550 -25.43 -17.08 19.73
CA ASP A 550 -26.04 -15.96 20.47
C ASP A 550 -26.08 -14.67 19.65
N LEU A 551 -25.50 -14.69 18.42
CA LEU A 551 -25.57 -13.65 17.38
C LEU A 551 -26.54 -14.08 16.27
#